data_e19794fcd0f19f83ee16de2d6ceb0652
#
_entry.id   e19794fcd0f19f83ee16de2d6ceb0652
#
_cell.length_a   1.000
_cell.length_b   1.000
_cell.length_c   1.000
_cell.angle_alpha   90.00
_cell.angle_beta   90.00
_cell.angle_gamma   90.00
#
_symmetry.space_group_name_H-M   'P 1'
#
loop_
_entity.id
_entity.type
_entity.pdbx_description
1 polymer ?
#
loop_
_entity_poly.entity_id
_entity_poly.type
_entity_poly.pdbx_seq_one_letter_code
_entity_poly.pdbx_strand_id
1 'polypeptide(L)'
;KWTNAIPYTFENFVAEKNWNLATLNFTLKEFSEHLYIKFLSTKKPDGNYRIDDVTLVTSAGGQQVDLDNGSVTPPVGDVELPTTVVTQFGDSFNDVISGVVYDSPNWAFTSSDAGYPANPKLGWFGSVFGDTFYLQCAPYSSTQKTVTAYAIMTPFNVKAADNKVLTFKLAWYFNATASAADDSKIEIVASTTVTNETITDPSVWTVVKTIEYKEGVNEINVYFDESADLSAYAASDKVYVAFRYVGHNNTYRLDDVSFNGGATGSLVVDPTAISLGDAAGATAKITVTSTGDWKATVSGSGFSIDKTTGTASDTSITVTASEANASSEIKNLGSIVVSNDFGTKTIAVSQKGVSNDIFYESFGDLEQKLDKW
;
A
#
# COMPACT_ATOMS: atom_id res chain seq x y z
N LYS A 1 21.04 -7.72 -6.20
CA LYS A 1 21.79 -8.82 -5.56
C LYS A 1 21.89 -8.51 -4.07
N TRP A 2 21.45 -9.43 -3.22
CA TRP A 2 21.75 -9.34 -1.80
C TRP A 2 23.26 -9.62 -1.62
N THR A 3 24.01 -8.63 -1.17
CA THR A 3 25.39 -8.86 -0.76
C THR A 3 25.42 -9.61 0.56
N ASN A 4 26.48 -10.35 0.82
CA ASN A 4 26.65 -11.32 1.88
C ASN A 4 26.03 -10.86 3.20
N ALA A 5 25.22 -11.72 3.79
CA ALA A 5 24.69 -11.54 5.13
C ALA A 5 25.86 -11.45 6.13
N ILE A 6 25.82 -10.46 6.99
CA ILE A 6 26.66 -10.45 8.18
C ILE A 6 25.94 -11.34 9.19
N PRO A 7 26.50 -12.50 9.58
CA PRO A 7 25.83 -13.40 10.51
C PRO A 7 25.83 -12.79 11.91
N TYR A 8 24.67 -12.82 12.56
CA TYR A 8 24.50 -12.49 13.96
C TYR A 8 23.86 -13.68 14.66
N THR A 9 24.64 -14.37 15.51
CA THR A 9 24.21 -15.61 16.14
C THR A 9 23.74 -15.37 17.56
N PHE A 10 23.02 -16.36 18.13
CA PHE A 10 22.56 -16.29 19.52
C PHE A 10 23.71 -16.11 20.51
N GLU A 11 24.90 -16.62 20.22
CA GLU A 11 26.10 -16.46 21.06
C GLU A 11 26.56 -15.00 21.20
N ASN A 12 26.12 -14.15 20.30
CA ASN A 12 26.37 -12.72 20.39
C ASN A 12 25.47 -12.00 21.39
N PHE A 13 24.42 -12.64 21.91
CA PHE A 13 23.55 -12.06 22.91
C PHE A 13 24.10 -12.24 24.33
N VAL A 14 24.09 -11.15 25.10
CA VAL A 14 24.63 -11.14 26.45
C VAL A 14 23.70 -11.81 27.47
N ALA A 15 22.39 -11.74 27.25
CA ALA A 15 21.37 -12.38 28.09
C ALA A 15 20.04 -12.52 27.34
N GLU A 16 19.27 -13.55 27.69
CA GLU A 16 17.90 -13.71 27.22
C GLU A 16 17.03 -12.54 27.67
N LYS A 17 16.10 -12.13 26.78
CA LYS A 17 15.09 -11.07 26.99
C LYS A 17 15.66 -9.65 27.20
N ASN A 18 16.96 -9.44 27.06
CA ASN A 18 17.55 -8.12 27.06
C ASN A 18 17.76 -7.60 25.63
N TRP A 19 17.64 -6.30 25.47
CA TRP A 19 18.00 -5.63 24.23
C TRP A 19 19.53 -5.51 24.14
N ASN A 20 20.08 -5.91 23.02
CA ASN A 20 21.50 -5.81 22.74
C ASN A 20 21.70 -4.95 21.49
N LEU A 21 22.61 -3.98 21.57
CA LEU A 21 22.97 -3.17 20.42
C LEU A 21 23.86 -3.99 19.49
N ALA A 22 23.45 -4.16 18.25
CA ALA A 22 24.24 -4.74 17.18
C ALA A 22 24.65 -3.64 16.19
N THR A 23 25.96 -3.49 15.98
CA THR A 23 26.48 -2.56 14.97
C THR A 23 27.08 -3.35 13.82
N LEU A 24 26.55 -3.14 12.62
CA LEU A 24 26.99 -3.80 11.41
C LEU A 24 27.59 -2.76 10.45
N ASN A 25 28.85 -2.96 10.08
CA ASN A 25 29.54 -2.09 9.15
C ASN A 25 29.54 -2.73 7.75
N PHE A 26 29.17 -1.99 6.74
CA PHE A 26 29.25 -2.41 5.35
C PHE A 26 29.63 -1.24 4.46
N THR A 27 30.36 -1.56 3.40
CA THR A 27 30.78 -0.55 2.40
C THR A 27 29.95 -0.74 1.15
N LEU A 28 29.25 0.31 0.75
CA LEU A 28 28.57 0.36 -0.54
C LEU A 28 29.60 0.68 -1.63
N LYS A 29 29.76 -0.22 -2.58
CA LYS A 29 30.70 -0.04 -3.70
C LYS A 29 30.13 0.88 -4.78
N GLU A 30 28.81 0.96 -4.88
CA GLU A 30 28.11 1.80 -5.84
C GLU A 30 26.87 2.38 -5.16
N PHE A 31 26.60 3.65 -5.43
CA PHE A 31 25.34 4.28 -5.01
C PHE A 31 24.23 3.81 -5.95
N SER A 32 23.20 3.17 -5.38
CA SER A 32 21.91 3.04 -6.03
C SER A 32 20.93 4.01 -5.38
N GLU A 33 19.89 4.37 -6.08
CA GLU A 33 18.83 5.25 -5.53
C GLU A 33 18.14 4.64 -4.30
N HIS A 34 18.24 3.31 -4.14
CA HIS A 34 17.63 2.59 -3.04
C HIS A 34 18.58 1.56 -2.42
N LEU A 35 18.64 1.55 -1.10
CA LEU A 35 19.31 0.53 -0.30
C LEU A 35 18.25 -0.29 0.45
N TYR A 36 18.22 -1.59 0.21
CA TYR A 36 17.33 -2.51 0.94
C TYR A 36 18.13 -3.30 1.97
N ILE A 37 17.68 -3.30 3.21
CA ILE A 37 18.23 -4.10 4.30
C ILE A 37 17.24 -5.20 4.66
N LYS A 38 17.70 -6.45 4.67
CA LYS A 38 16.86 -7.61 5.01
C LYS A 38 17.44 -8.32 6.22
N PHE A 39 16.61 -8.51 7.22
CA PHE A 39 16.89 -9.39 8.36
C PHE A 39 16.38 -10.80 8.02
N LEU A 40 17.28 -11.77 7.99
CA LEU A 40 16.95 -13.14 7.60
C LEU A 40 17.26 -14.11 8.75
N SER A 41 16.24 -14.79 9.26
CA SER A 41 16.43 -15.97 10.12
C SER A 41 16.65 -17.20 9.24
N THR A 42 17.80 -17.86 9.38
CA THR A 42 18.20 -19.03 8.58
C THR A 42 17.85 -20.36 9.21
N LYS A 43 17.40 -20.35 10.47
CA LYS A 43 16.91 -21.54 11.18
C LYS A 43 15.54 -21.25 11.76
N LYS A 44 14.70 -22.29 11.88
CA LYS A 44 13.45 -22.20 12.63
C LYS A 44 13.84 -22.05 14.11
N PRO A 45 13.69 -20.87 14.71
CA PRO A 45 14.08 -20.66 16.09
C PRO A 45 13.05 -21.27 17.02
N ASP A 46 13.51 -21.83 18.13
CA ASP A 46 12.64 -22.18 19.25
C ASP A 46 12.22 -20.95 20.08
N GLY A 47 12.61 -19.75 19.65
CA GLY A 47 12.32 -18.47 20.27
C GLY A 47 11.98 -17.36 19.30
N ASN A 48 11.54 -16.24 19.84
CA ASN A 48 11.21 -15.03 19.07
C ASN A 48 12.40 -14.08 19.05
N TYR A 49 12.79 -13.62 17.87
CA TYR A 49 13.70 -12.49 17.70
C TYR A 49 12.87 -11.21 17.54
N ARG A 50 13.31 -10.16 18.21
CA ARG A 50 12.75 -8.82 18.10
C ARG A 50 13.83 -7.88 17.62
N ILE A 51 13.46 -6.97 16.75
CA ILE A 51 14.34 -5.92 16.20
C ILE A 51 13.64 -4.60 16.49
N ASP A 52 14.39 -3.64 16.98
CA ASP A 52 13.91 -2.30 17.31
C ASP A 52 15.04 -1.29 17.08
N ASP A 53 14.71 -0.02 16.98
CA ASP A 53 15.65 1.11 16.85
C ASP A 53 16.71 0.90 15.74
N VAL A 54 16.27 0.49 14.56
CA VAL A 54 17.17 0.32 13.42
C VAL A 54 17.59 1.70 12.90
N THR A 55 18.87 2.01 12.97
CA THR A 55 19.42 3.26 12.43
C THR A 55 20.51 2.98 11.39
N LEU A 56 20.57 3.77 10.35
CA LEU A 56 21.63 3.79 9.38
C LEU A 56 22.42 5.11 9.52
N VAL A 57 23.75 5.01 9.61
CA VAL A 57 24.61 6.19 9.66
C VAL A 57 25.66 6.11 8.55
N THR A 58 26.08 7.24 8.01
CA THR A 58 27.03 7.30 6.89
C THR A 58 28.44 6.90 7.30
N SER A 59 28.78 7.00 8.61
CA SER A 59 30.05 6.56 9.19
C SER A 59 29.92 6.54 10.70
N ALA A 60 30.92 6.00 11.41
CA ALA A 60 30.98 6.10 12.86
C ALA A 60 30.97 7.59 13.27
N GLY A 61 29.91 8.03 13.95
CA GLY A 61 29.67 9.44 14.29
C GLY A 61 29.15 10.31 13.12
N GLY A 62 28.81 9.70 11.98
CA GLY A 62 28.17 10.37 10.83
C GLY A 62 26.72 10.75 11.09
N GLN A 63 26.15 11.49 10.14
CA GLN A 63 24.72 11.83 10.20
C GLN A 63 23.88 10.57 10.05
N GLN A 64 22.82 10.49 10.85
CA GLN A 64 21.81 9.46 10.69
C GLN A 64 21.14 9.64 9.33
N VAL A 65 21.05 8.55 8.58
CA VAL A 65 20.25 8.49 7.37
C VAL A 65 18.84 8.12 7.80
N ASP A 66 17.87 8.92 7.46
CA ASP A 66 16.47 8.56 7.66
C ASP A 66 16.20 7.28 6.88
N LEU A 67 15.87 6.23 7.61
CA LEU A 67 15.43 4.98 7.03
C LEU A 67 13.97 5.18 6.64
N ASP A 68 13.75 5.49 5.39
CA ASP A 68 12.44 5.36 4.81
C ASP A 68 12.10 3.87 4.73
N ASN A 69 11.27 3.40 5.64
CA ASN A 69 10.83 2.00 5.67
C ASN A 69 9.67 1.74 4.70
N GLY A 70 9.57 2.53 3.62
CA GLY A 70 8.47 2.47 2.64
C GLY A 70 7.16 3.05 3.18
N SER A 71 7.14 3.45 4.42
CA SER A 71 6.15 4.35 4.99
C SER A 71 6.80 5.73 4.97
N VAL A 72 6.51 6.52 3.95
CA VAL A 72 6.67 7.96 4.07
C VAL A 72 5.72 8.35 5.19
N THR A 73 6.23 8.36 6.43
CA THR A 73 5.57 9.12 7.47
C THR A 73 5.79 10.57 7.03
N PRO A 74 4.79 11.28 6.52
CA PRO A 74 4.93 12.71 6.37
C PRO A 74 5.33 13.24 7.74
N PRO A 75 6.28 14.17 7.85
CA PRO A 75 6.57 14.81 9.11
C PRO A 75 5.22 15.22 9.72
N VAL A 76 5.03 14.94 11.00
CA VAL A 76 3.84 15.38 11.74
C VAL A 76 3.79 16.90 11.57
N GLY A 77 3.01 17.38 10.60
CA GLY A 77 2.92 18.79 10.30
C GLY A 77 2.34 19.14 8.94
N ASP A 78 2.66 18.45 7.88
CA ASP A 78 2.29 18.90 6.54
C ASP A 78 1.54 17.82 5.74
N VAL A 79 0.27 17.59 6.07
CA VAL A 79 -0.62 16.82 5.17
C VAL A 79 -0.89 17.71 3.95
N GLU A 80 -0.43 17.28 2.79
CA GLU A 80 -0.70 17.97 1.54
C GLU A 80 -2.03 17.49 0.94
N LEU A 81 -2.91 18.44 0.66
CA LEU A 81 -4.15 18.18 -0.06
C LEU A 81 -3.85 17.82 -1.52
N PRO A 82 -4.52 16.81 -2.10
CA PRO A 82 -4.47 16.57 -3.54
C PRO A 82 -4.87 17.83 -4.32
N THR A 83 -4.17 18.12 -5.40
CA THR A 83 -4.37 19.37 -6.17
C THR A 83 -5.07 19.18 -7.50
N THR A 84 -5.08 17.95 -8.03
CA THR A 84 -5.68 17.63 -9.32
C THR A 84 -7.21 17.67 -9.22
N VAL A 85 -7.85 18.58 -9.94
CA VAL A 85 -9.31 18.68 -9.98
C VAL A 85 -9.86 17.70 -11.00
N VAL A 86 -10.82 16.87 -10.60
CA VAL A 86 -11.44 15.86 -11.46
C VAL A 86 -12.95 16.07 -11.63
N THR A 87 -13.53 15.63 -12.74
CA THR A 87 -14.98 15.61 -12.99
C THR A 87 -15.62 14.26 -12.72
N GLN A 88 -14.81 13.23 -12.69
CA GLN A 88 -15.16 11.86 -12.31
C GLN A 88 -14.13 11.31 -11.36
N PHE A 89 -14.55 10.47 -10.41
CA PHE A 89 -13.67 9.81 -9.47
C PHE A 89 -14.19 8.40 -9.16
N GLY A 90 -13.28 7.45 -9.03
CA GLY A 90 -13.59 6.11 -8.56
C GLY A 90 -12.37 5.51 -7.87
N ASP A 91 -12.59 4.87 -6.72
CA ASP A 91 -11.56 4.13 -5.98
C ASP A 91 -12.22 2.97 -5.21
N SER A 92 -11.69 1.79 -5.37
CA SER A 92 -12.11 0.56 -4.66
C SER A 92 -10.99 0.00 -3.77
N PHE A 93 -9.95 0.80 -3.50
CA PHE A 93 -8.88 0.52 -2.55
C PHE A 93 -8.15 -0.82 -2.75
N ASN A 94 -8.20 -1.40 -3.93
CA ASN A 94 -7.67 -2.74 -4.22
C ASN A 94 -6.13 -2.83 -4.19
N ASP A 95 -5.44 -1.74 -3.94
CA ASP A 95 -3.98 -1.66 -3.82
C ASP A 95 -3.50 -1.18 -2.45
N VAL A 96 -4.40 -1.08 -1.46
CA VAL A 96 -4.01 -0.75 -0.09
C VAL A 96 -3.15 -1.84 0.55
N ILE A 97 -2.25 -1.42 1.42
CA ILE A 97 -1.45 -2.32 2.25
C ILE A 97 -2.07 -2.35 3.65
N SER A 98 -2.32 -3.55 4.17
CA SER A 98 -2.95 -3.72 5.48
C SER A 98 -2.11 -3.11 6.61
N GLY A 99 -2.71 -2.25 7.40
CA GLY A 99 -2.09 -1.59 8.55
C GLY A 99 -1.21 -0.40 8.19
N VAL A 100 -1.27 0.10 6.96
CA VAL A 100 -0.50 1.26 6.47
C VAL A 100 -1.47 2.35 6.02
N VAL A 101 -1.11 3.63 6.23
CA VAL A 101 -1.84 4.74 5.62
C VAL A 101 -1.79 4.59 4.09
N TYR A 102 -2.93 4.72 3.44
CA TYR A 102 -3.01 4.54 2.00
C TYR A 102 -2.22 5.61 1.26
N ASP A 103 -1.20 5.18 0.50
CA ASP A 103 -0.38 6.07 -0.32
C ASP A 103 -1.01 6.22 -1.70
N SER A 104 -1.68 7.33 -1.92
CA SER A 104 -2.35 7.63 -3.19
C SER A 104 -2.34 9.13 -3.46
N PRO A 105 -2.02 9.58 -4.67
CA PRO A 105 -2.04 11.01 -5.02
C PRO A 105 -3.46 11.62 -5.00
N ASN A 106 -4.47 10.78 -4.87
CA ASN A 106 -5.88 11.17 -4.86
C ASN A 106 -6.46 11.33 -3.47
N TRP A 107 -5.69 10.99 -2.42
CA TRP A 107 -6.14 11.00 -1.05
C TRP A 107 -5.16 11.71 -0.12
N ALA A 108 -5.71 12.41 0.85
CA ALA A 108 -4.96 12.92 1.99
C ALA A 108 -5.62 12.47 3.29
N PHE A 109 -4.82 12.13 4.29
CA PHE A 109 -5.32 11.58 5.56
C PHE A 109 -4.78 12.37 6.74
N THR A 110 -5.65 12.66 7.71
CA THR A 110 -5.24 13.30 8.96
C THR A 110 -6.10 12.83 10.12
N SER A 111 -5.60 13.01 11.33
CA SER A 111 -6.29 12.66 12.57
C SER A 111 -5.97 13.70 13.66
N SER A 112 -6.92 13.92 14.55
CA SER A 112 -6.70 14.74 15.75
C SER A 112 -5.84 14.03 16.81
N ASP A 113 -5.52 12.75 16.64
CA ASP A 113 -4.61 12.04 17.51
C ASP A 113 -3.16 12.29 17.10
N ALA A 114 -2.35 12.81 18.04
CA ALA A 114 -0.95 13.15 17.78
C ALA A 114 -0.05 11.94 17.45
N GLY A 115 -0.50 10.72 17.70
CA GLY A 115 0.21 9.50 17.32
C GLY A 115 0.02 9.08 15.86
N TYR A 116 -0.92 9.72 15.15
CA TYR A 116 -1.13 9.49 13.72
C TYR A 116 -0.16 10.38 12.90
N PRO A 117 0.43 9.95 11.78
CA PRO A 117 0.27 8.66 11.10
C PRO A 117 1.25 7.56 11.58
N ALA A 118 2.14 7.82 12.53
CA ALA A 118 3.09 6.81 13.03
C ALA A 118 2.38 5.54 13.57
N ASN A 119 1.18 5.72 14.14
CA ASN A 119 0.25 4.63 14.41
C ASN A 119 -0.98 4.80 13.50
N PRO A 120 -1.05 4.13 12.34
CA PRO A 120 -2.15 4.29 11.38
C PRO A 120 -3.53 3.99 11.97
N LYS A 121 -3.60 3.13 12.98
CA LYS A 121 -4.87 2.75 13.64
C LYS A 121 -5.55 3.89 14.39
N LEU A 122 -4.88 5.03 14.54
CA LEU A 122 -5.44 6.25 15.15
C LEU A 122 -6.16 7.17 14.14
N GLY A 123 -6.33 6.71 12.91
CA GLY A 123 -7.03 7.40 11.85
C GLY A 123 -7.47 6.43 10.74
N TRP A 124 -7.42 6.88 9.50
CA TRP A 124 -7.71 6.09 8.32
C TRP A 124 -6.47 5.36 7.81
N PHE A 125 -6.60 4.09 7.46
CA PHE A 125 -5.53 3.26 6.92
C PHE A 125 -6.08 2.14 6.03
N GLY A 126 -5.23 1.58 5.19
CA GLY A 126 -5.54 0.42 4.37
C GLY A 126 -5.72 -0.84 5.21
N SER A 127 -6.69 -1.67 4.88
CA SER A 127 -6.91 -2.95 5.53
C SER A 127 -7.33 -4.01 4.52
N VAL A 128 -6.97 -5.26 4.81
CA VAL A 128 -7.25 -6.41 3.94
C VAL A 128 -7.81 -7.54 4.80
N PHE A 129 -8.90 -8.13 4.37
CA PHE A 129 -9.47 -9.33 4.99
C PHE A 129 -9.91 -10.34 3.91
N GLY A 130 -9.23 -11.48 3.86
CA GLY A 130 -9.36 -12.40 2.73
C GLY A 130 -8.92 -11.69 1.44
N ASP A 131 -9.77 -11.70 0.44
CA ASP A 131 -9.56 -11.04 -0.85
C ASP A 131 -10.21 -9.64 -0.93
N THR A 132 -10.69 -9.11 0.21
CA THR A 132 -11.36 -7.81 0.27
C THR A 132 -10.41 -6.76 0.80
N PHE A 133 -10.26 -5.69 0.04
CA PHE A 133 -9.44 -4.52 0.31
C PHE A 133 -10.36 -3.33 0.63
N TYR A 134 -10.00 -2.49 1.57
CA TYR A 134 -10.81 -1.33 1.97
C TYR A 134 -10.00 -0.33 2.78
N LEU A 135 -10.49 0.90 2.91
CA LEU A 135 -10.03 1.81 3.96
C LEU A 135 -10.73 1.49 5.28
N GLN A 136 -9.99 1.51 6.36
CA GLN A 136 -10.52 1.31 7.71
C GLN A 136 -10.17 2.52 8.59
N CYS A 137 -11.14 2.97 9.37
CA CYS A 137 -10.92 3.90 10.47
C CYS A 137 -11.33 3.21 11.76
N ALA A 138 -10.38 3.03 12.67
CA ALA A 138 -10.58 2.24 13.88
C ALA A 138 -9.85 2.86 15.09
N PRO A 139 -10.01 4.16 15.37
CA PRO A 139 -9.31 4.76 16.49
C PRO A 139 -9.83 4.18 17.80
N TYR A 140 -8.96 3.43 18.46
CA TYR A 140 -9.20 2.91 19.81
C TYR A 140 -8.44 3.74 20.82
N SER A 141 -9.14 4.32 21.77
CA SER A 141 -8.53 5.02 22.89
C SER A 141 -9.00 4.41 24.20
N SER A 142 -8.06 3.87 24.98
CA SER A 142 -8.34 3.40 26.35
C SER A 142 -8.81 4.53 27.28
N THR A 143 -8.59 5.77 26.90
CA THR A 143 -9.01 6.97 27.65
C THR A 143 -10.36 7.53 27.17
N GLN A 144 -11.04 6.86 26.26
CA GLN A 144 -12.32 7.31 25.66
C GLN A 144 -12.27 8.73 25.06
N LYS A 145 -11.12 9.10 24.55
CA LYS A 145 -10.96 10.41 23.89
C LYS A 145 -11.55 10.35 22.48
N THR A 146 -12.48 11.25 22.19
CA THR A 146 -13.00 11.41 20.83
C THR A 146 -11.88 11.78 19.87
N VAL A 147 -11.78 11.03 18.79
CA VAL A 147 -10.86 11.27 17.66
C VAL A 147 -11.66 11.79 16.49
N THR A 148 -11.14 12.80 15.81
CA THR A 148 -11.65 13.27 14.53
C THR A 148 -10.59 12.93 13.47
N ALA A 149 -10.95 12.09 12.50
CA ALA A 149 -10.04 11.69 11.44
C ALA A 149 -10.67 11.89 10.05
N TYR A 150 -9.88 12.41 9.12
CA TYR A 150 -10.33 12.73 7.78
C TYR A 150 -9.64 11.84 6.74
N ALA A 151 -10.42 11.34 5.77
CA ALA A 151 -9.96 10.82 4.50
C ALA A 151 -10.48 11.77 3.41
N ILE A 152 -9.57 12.57 2.84
CA ILE A 152 -9.91 13.69 1.97
C ILE A 152 -9.56 13.32 0.54
N MET A 153 -10.54 13.41 -0.35
CA MET A 153 -10.38 13.11 -1.76
C MET A 153 -9.77 14.26 -2.53
N THR A 154 -9.21 13.93 -3.69
CA THR A 154 -8.89 14.92 -4.73
C THR A 154 -10.10 15.80 -5.01
N PRO A 155 -9.92 17.11 -5.29
CA PRO A 155 -11.06 18.02 -5.41
C PRO A 155 -11.89 17.75 -6.67
N PHE A 156 -13.20 17.90 -6.56
CA PHE A 156 -14.15 17.69 -7.62
C PHE A 156 -14.56 18.98 -8.31
N ASN A 157 -14.65 18.95 -9.65
CA ASN A 157 -15.37 19.97 -10.41
C ASN A 157 -16.85 19.59 -10.46
N VAL A 158 -17.59 19.97 -9.42
CA VAL A 158 -19.02 19.64 -9.30
C VAL A 158 -19.85 20.38 -10.34
N LYS A 159 -19.39 21.57 -10.76
CA LYS A 159 -20.04 22.36 -11.82
C LYS A 159 -20.07 21.62 -13.18
N ALA A 160 -18.99 20.94 -13.52
CA ALA A 160 -18.89 20.23 -14.78
C ALA A 160 -19.41 18.79 -14.71
N ALA A 161 -19.71 18.26 -13.53
CA ALA A 161 -20.24 16.92 -13.37
C ALA A 161 -21.70 16.82 -13.80
N ASP A 162 -22.04 15.77 -14.57
CA ASP A 162 -23.42 15.48 -14.97
C ASP A 162 -24.22 14.95 -13.78
N ASN A 163 -23.65 14.00 -13.05
CA ASN A 163 -24.20 13.46 -11.80
C ASN A 163 -23.42 13.98 -10.59
N LYS A 164 -24.07 14.70 -9.72
CA LYS A 164 -23.48 15.35 -8.55
C LYS A 164 -23.59 14.52 -7.28
N VAL A 165 -23.70 13.20 -7.44
CA VAL A 165 -23.83 12.28 -6.31
C VAL A 165 -22.53 11.53 -6.11
N LEU A 166 -22.02 11.56 -4.88
CA LEU A 166 -20.99 10.68 -4.38
C LEU A 166 -21.65 9.41 -3.86
N THR A 167 -21.25 8.24 -4.36
CA THR A 167 -21.69 6.91 -3.88
C THR A 167 -20.52 6.18 -3.26
N PHE A 168 -20.78 5.32 -2.30
CA PHE A 168 -19.77 4.52 -1.63
C PHE A 168 -20.40 3.35 -0.87
N LYS A 169 -19.59 2.38 -0.50
CA LYS A 169 -19.97 1.30 0.41
C LYS A 169 -19.37 1.55 1.78
N LEU A 170 -20.16 1.35 2.81
CA LEU A 170 -19.75 1.49 4.19
C LEU A 170 -20.17 0.25 5.00
N ALA A 171 -19.27 -0.22 5.87
CA ALA A 171 -19.58 -1.29 6.81
C ALA A 171 -19.08 -0.93 8.22
N TRP A 172 -19.75 -1.46 9.24
CA TRP A 172 -19.22 -1.45 10.61
C TRP A 172 -18.53 -2.77 10.91
N TYR A 173 -17.44 -2.66 11.60
CA TYR A 173 -16.71 -3.79 12.10
C TYR A 173 -16.42 -3.60 13.59
N PHE A 174 -16.66 -4.64 14.35
CA PHE A 174 -16.45 -4.65 15.79
C PHE A 174 -17.29 -3.67 16.60
N ASN A 175 -18.46 -4.14 16.96
CA ASN A 175 -18.86 -3.94 18.34
C ASN A 175 -19.77 -5.08 18.81
N ALA A 176 -19.24 -6.07 19.49
CA ALA A 176 -20.04 -7.04 20.23
C ALA A 176 -20.75 -6.40 21.43
N THR A 177 -20.46 -5.14 21.71
CA THR A 177 -21.03 -4.35 22.80
C THR A 177 -21.12 -2.87 22.38
N ALA A 178 -21.72 -2.57 21.22
CA ALA A 178 -22.17 -1.21 20.96
C ALA A 178 -23.08 -0.81 22.11
N SER A 179 -22.52 -0.14 23.10
CA SER A 179 -23.35 0.50 24.09
C SER A 179 -23.96 1.73 23.45
N ALA A 180 -25.14 2.13 23.87
CA ALA A 180 -25.78 3.38 23.46
C ALA A 180 -24.92 4.63 23.77
N ALA A 181 -23.73 4.45 24.31
CA ALA A 181 -22.72 5.46 24.59
C ALA A 181 -21.67 5.61 23.45
N ASP A 182 -21.73 4.75 22.41
CA ASP A 182 -20.82 4.87 21.28
C ASP A 182 -21.39 5.88 20.29
N ASP A 183 -20.91 7.11 20.39
CA ASP A 183 -21.30 8.27 19.57
C ASP A 183 -20.50 8.39 18.26
N SER A 184 -19.85 7.29 17.84
CA SER A 184 -19.05 7.29 16.61
C SER A 184 -19.92 7.42 15.38
N LYS A 185 -19.49 8.29 14.46
CA LYS A 185 -20.18 8.55 13.21
C LYS A 185 -19.19 8.79 12.07
N ILE A 186 -19.69 8.59 10.87
CA ILE A 186 -19.05 9.08 9.65
C ILE A 186 -19.86 10.28 9.15
N GLU A 187 -19.19 11.36 8.87
CA GLU A 187 -19.76 12.52 8.21
C GLU A 187 -19.11 12.69 6.84
N ILE A 188 -19.93 12.86 5.82
CA ILE A 188 -19.46 13.34 4.53
C ILE A 188 -19.43 14.85 4.63
N VAL A 189 -18.27 15.43 4.50
CA VAL A 189 -18.07 16.88 4.61
C VAL A 189 -17.48 17.43 3.32
N ALA A 190 -17.84 18.67 2.97
CA ALA A 190 -17.36 19.34 1.78
C ALA A 190 -16.85 20.74 2.08
N SER A 191 -15.87 21.20 1.32
CA SER A 191 -15.28 22.54 1.45
C SER A 191 -14.81 23.09 0.11
N THR A 192 -15.02 24.38 -0.10
CA THR A 192 -14.43 25.14 -1.21
C THR A 192 -13.26 26.03 -0.76
N THR A 193 -12.96 26.04 0.55
CA THR A 193 -12.01 26.98 1.16
C THR A 193 -10.91 26.31 1.97
N VAL A 194 -10.95 24.98 2.15
CA VAL A 194 -9.92 24.24 2.90
C VAL A 194 -8.55 24.39 2.26
N THR A 195 -7.54 24.55 3.10
CA THR A 195 -6.12 24.59 2.74
C THR A 195 -5.35 23.58 3.60
N ASN A 196 -4.08 23.36 3.32
CA ASN A 196 -3.23 22.47 4.11
C ASN A 196 -3.19 22.88 5.60
N GLU A 197 -3.21 24.19 5.88
CA GLU A 197 -3.16 24.73 7.24
C GLU A 197 -4.49 24.63 7.99
N THR A 198 -5.62 24.53 7.25
CA THR A 198 -6.97 24.49 7.85
C THR A 198 -7.65 23.13 7.76
N ILE A 199 -6.95 22.11 7.30
CA ILE A 199 -7.47 20.79 7.02
C ILE A 199 -8.19 20.13 8.23
N THR A 200 -7.72 20.42 9.44
CA THR A 200 -8.30 19.92 10.70
C THR A 200 -9.28 20.88 11.37
N ASP A 201 -9.44 22.09 10.83
CA ASP A 201 -10.42 23.07 11.34
C ASP A 201 -11.84 22.65 10.91
N PRO A 202 -12.71 22.26 11.84
CA PRO A 202 -14.06 21.82 11.48
C PRO A 202 -14.91 22.95 10.89
N SER A 203 -14.56 24.22 11.10
CA SER A 203 -15.34 25.38 10.63
C SER A 203 -15.25 25.60 9.12
N VAL A 204 -14.20 25.10 8.45
CA VAL A 204 -14.06 25.19 7.00
C VAL A 204 -14.81 24.09 6.24
N TRP A 205 -15.36 23.11 6.97
CA TRP A 205 -16.07 21.98 6.43
C TRP A 205 -17.58 22.09 6.67
N THR A 206 -18.37 21.92 5.63
CA THR A 206 -19.82 21.81 5.72
C THR A 206 -20.23 20.35 5.73
N VAL A 207 -21.04 19.92 6.69
CA VAL A 207 -21.59 18.55 6.75
C VAL A 207 -22.65 18.42 5.65
N VAL A 208 -22.41 17.50 4.73
CA VAL A 208 -23.34 17.12 3.65
C VAL A 208 -24.27 15.98 4.13
N LYS A 209 -23.70 15.00 4.82
CA LYS A 209 -24.44 13.83 5.34
C LYS A 209 -23.78 13.32 6.60
N THR A 210 -24.60 12.85 7.54
CA THR A 210 -24.16 12.12 8.74
C THR A 210 -24.68 10.69 8.69
N ILE A 211 -23.82 9.72 8.98
CA ILE A 211 -24.13 8.30 9.03
C ILE A 211 -23.72 7.79 10.41
N GLU A 212 -24.68 7.25 11.13
CA GLU A 212 -24.52 6.70 12.47
C GLU A 212 -24.93 5.23 12.47
N TYR A 213 -24.23 4.41 13.26
CA TYR A 213 -24.64 3.04 13.51
C TYR A 213 -26.00 3.02 14.24
N LYS A 214 -26.89 2.15 13.77
CA LYS A 214 -28.17 1.91 14.43
C LYS A 214 -28.28 0.44 14.76
N GLU A 215 -28.22 0.12 16.05
CA GLU A 215 -28.43 -1.23 16.55
C GLU A 215 -29.78 -1.79 16.08
N GLY A 216 -29.77 -3.04 15.61
CA GLY A 216 -30.94 -3.71 15.07
C GLY A 216 -31.38 -3.30 13.66
N VAL A 217 -30.72 -2.29 13.06
CA VAL A 217 -30.95 -1.86 11.67
C VAL A 217 -29.78 -2.22 10.77
N ASN A 218 -28.57 -2.05 11.28
CA ASN A 218 -27.36 -2.31 10.52
C ASN A 218 -26.67 -3.58 11.05
N GLU A 219 -26.32 -4.48 10.14
CA GLU A 219 -25.57 -5.69 10.45
C GLU A 219 -24.09 -5.42 10.50
N ILE A 220 -23.40 -6.06 11.46
CA ILE A 220 -21.93 -5.96 11.58
C ILE A 220 -21.29 -6.69 10.41
N ASN A 221 -20.24 -6.13 9.82
CA ASN A 221 -19.50 -6.65 8.67
C ASN A 221 -20.28 -6.76 7.35
N VAL A 222 -21.45 -6.17 7.27
CA VAL A 222 -22.21 -6.11 6.02
C VAL A 222 -22.03 -4.73 5.41
N TYR A 223 -21.55 -4.70 4.16
CA TYR A 223 -21.50 -3.46 3.39
C TYR A 223 -22.91 -3.07 2.93
N PHE A 224 -23.20 -1.80 3.06
CA PHE A 224 -24.42 -1.20 2.53
C PHE A 224 -24.04 0.00 1.65
N ASP A 225 -24.85 0.20 0.62
CA ASP A 225 -24.67 1.30 -0.32
C ASP A 225 -25.14 2.62 0.30
N GLU A 226 -24.33 3.65 0.19
CA GLU A 226 -24.59 4.98 0.68
C GLU A 226 -24.32 6.02 -0.40
N SER A 227 -24.93 7.20 -0.24
CA SER A 227 -24.70 8.31 -1.15
C SER A 227 -24.80 9.65 -0.45
N ALA A 228 -24.10 10.65 -1.00
CA ALA A 228 -24.16 12.05 -0.58
C ALA A 228 -24.39 12.94 -1.81
N ASP A 229 -25.37 13.82 -1.74
CA ASP A 229 -25.71 14.76 -2.80
C ASP A 229 -24.88 16.04 -2.67
N LEU A 230 -24.05 16.32 -3.67
CA LEU A 230 -23.20 17.51 -3.77
C LEU A 230 -23.83 18.64 -4.59
N SER A 231 -25.12 18.58 -4.93
CA SER A 231 -25.81 19.56 -5.76
C SER A 231 -25.76 20.99 -5.17
N ALA A 232 -25.61 21.13 -3.85
CA ALA A 232 -25.38 22.42 -3.19
C ALA A 232 -24.10 23.13 -3.71
N TYR A 233 -23.17 22.38 -4.29
CA TYR A 233 -21.92 22.86 -4.88
C TYR A 233 -21.93 22.94 -6.41
N ALA A 234 -23.10 22.88 -7.06
CA ALA A 234 -23.24 22.83 -8.52
C ALA A 234 -22.63 24.04 -9.27
N ALA A 235 -22.35 25.13 -8.60
CA ALA A 235 -21.67 26.29 -9.16
C ALA A 235 -20.14 26.26 -9.01
N SER A 236 -19.61 25.27 -8.27
CA SER A 236 -18.19 25.23 -7.87
C SER A 236 -17.38 24.34 -8.80
N ASP A 237 -16.27 24.86 -9.26
CA ASP A 237 -15.30 24.15 -10.09
C ASP A 237 -14.19 23.44 -9.28
N LYS A 238 -14.14 23.68 -7.95
CA LYS A 238 -13.23 23.02 -7.02
C LYS A 238 -13.89 22.82 -5.67
N VAL A 239 -14.18 21.58 -5.30
CA VAL A 239 -14.77 21.19 -4.03
C VAL A 239 -13.99 20.00 -3.47
N TYR A 240 -13.41 20.17 -2.29
CA TYR A 240 -12.88 19.04 -1.52
C TYR A 240 -14.02 18.34 -0.79
N VAL A 241 -14.00 17.01 -0.81
CA VAL A 241 -14.94 16.18 -0.07
C VAL A 241 -14.14 15.21 0.77
N ALA A 242 -14.59 14.96 1.99
CA ALA A 242 -13.91 14.08 2.92
C ALA A 242 -14.90 13.17 3.67
N PHE A 243 -14.43 11.98 4.01
CA PHE A 243 -15.02 11.13 5.03
C PHE A 243 -14.43 11.50 6.38
N ARG A 244 -15.22 12.11 7.22
CA ARG A 244 -14.82 12.52 8.57
C ARG A 244 -15.36 11.54 9.59
N TYR A 245 -14.47 10.76 10.20
CA TYR A 245 -14.79 9.99 11.39
C TYR A 245 -14.80 10.89 12.62
N VAL A 246 -15.79 10.74 13.48
CA VAL A 246 -15.86 11.39 14.78
C VAL A 246 -16.29 10.35 15.81
N GLY A 247 -15.50 10.13 16.84
CA GLY A 247 -15.83 9.19 17.91
C GLY A 247 -14.64 8.43 18.46
N HIS A 248 -14.90 7.33 19.11
CA HIS A 248 -13.92 6.36 19.60
C HIS A 248 -14.54 4.94 19.59
N ASN A 249 -13.71 3.90 19.55
CA ASN A 249 -14.09 2.48 19.67
C ASN A 249 -14.82 1.83 18.49
N ASN A 250 -15.60 2.53 17.68
CA ASN A 250 -16.23 1.91 16.52
C ASN A 250 -15.33 1.95 15.31
N THR A 251 -15.29 0.85 14.59
CA THR A 251 -14.56 0.71 13.34
C THR A 251 -15.51 0.84 12.17
N TYR A 252 -15.13 1.66 11.21
CA TYR A 252 -15.81 1.77 9.93
C TYR A 252 -14.88 1.33 8.80
N ARG A 253 -15.47 0.67 7.82
CA ARG A 253 -14.82 0.26 6.58
C ARG A 253 -15.47 0.99 5.42
N LEU A 254 -14.65 1.58 4.56
CA LEU A 254 -15.06 2.33 3.38
C LEU A 254 -14.53 1.64 2.13
N ASP A 255 -15.41 1.47 1.14
CA ASP A 255 -15.08 0.83 -0.12
C ASP A 255 -15.88 1.43 -1.29
N ASP A 256 -15.48 1.13 -2.52
CA ASP A 256 -16.19 1.48 -3.76
C ASP A 256 -16.67 2.93 -3.84
N VAL A 257 -15.78 3.87 -3.54
CA VAL A 257 -16.09 5.32 -3.61
C VAL A 257 -16.18 5.76 -5.07
N SER A 258 -17.29 6.38 -5.46
CA SER A 258 -17.51 6.87 -6.83
C SER A 258 -18.20 8.22 -6.85
N PHE A 259 -17.72 9.14 -7.67
CA PHE A 259 -18.35 10.43 -7.96
C PHE A 259 -18.60 10.55 -9.46
N ASN A 260 -19.80 11.04 -9.84
CA ASN A 260 -20.23 11.25 -11.22
C ASN A 260 -20.08 9.98 -12.08
N GLY A 261 -20.35 8.80 -11.51
CA GLY A 261 -20.23 7.53 -12.22
C GLY A 261 -18.79 7.15 -12.57
N GLY A 262 -17.81 7.68 -11.83
CA GLY A 262 -16.43 7.23 -11.91
C GLY A 262 -16.36 5.73 -11.60
N ALA A 263 -15.67 4.98 -12.45
CA ALA A 263 -15.60 3.55 -12.30
C ALA A 263 -14.76 3.21 -11.07
N THR A 264 -15.27 2.29 -10.26
CA THR A 264 -14.51 1.61 -9.23
C THR A 264 -13.83 0.41 -9.87
N GLY A 265 -12.52 0.32 -9.73
CA GLY A 265 -11.77 -0.73 -10.38
C GLY A 265 -10.38 -0.88 -9.81
N SER A 266 -9.66 -1.91 -10.28
CA SER A 266 -8.32 -2.22 -9.81
C SER A 266 -7.37 -2.59 -10.94
N LEU A 267 -6.08 -2.42 -10.64
CA LEU A 267 -4.99 -3.02 -11.38
C LEU A 267 -3.99 -3.60 -10.39
N VAL A 268 -3.88 -4.91 -10.35
CA VAL A 268 -2.89 -5.63 -9.55
C VAL A 268 -1.98 -6.42 -10.47
N VAL A 269 -0.68 -6.41 -10.20
CA VAL A 269 0.31 -7.24 -10.89
C VAL A 269 1.15 -8.00 -9.87
N ASP A 270 1.38 -9.26 -10.12
CA ASP A 270 2.18 -10.14 -9.26
C ASP A 270 3.01 -11.12 -10.11
N PRO A 271 4.32 -11.22 -9.86
CA PRO A 271 5.16 -10.42 -8.96
C PRO A 271 5.50 -9.02 -9.52
N THR A 272 5.91 -8.09 -8.65
CA THR A 272 6.39 -6.75 -9.04
C THR A 272 7.86 -6.73 -9.49
N ALA A 273 8.55 -7.85 -9.42
CA ALA A 273 9.89 -8.04 -9.94
C ALA A 273 10.06 -9.48 -10.42
N ILE A 274 10.66 -9.66 -11.59
CA ILE A 274 10.96 -10.99 -12.16
C ILE A 274 12.44 -11.13 -12.47
N SER A 275 12.92 -12.37 -12.39
CA SER A 275 14.26 -12.75 -12.80
C SER A 275 14.18 -13.91 -13.78
N LEU A 276 14.47 -13.64 -15.05
CA LEU A 276 14.53 -14.63 -16.11
C LEU A 276 15.73 -15.59 -15.90
N GLY A 277 15.64 -16.80 -16.44
CA GLY A 277 16.80 -17.71 -16.50
C GLY A 277 17.92 -17.14 -17.38
N ASP A 278 19.12 -17.66 -17.26
CA ASP A 278 20.32 -17.26 -17.99
C ASP A 278 20.28 -17.56 -19.51
N ALA A 279 19.49 -18.53 -19.95
CA ALA A 279 19.39 -18.92 -21.35
C ALA A 279 18.51 -17.98 -22.17
N ALA A 280 18.84 -17.80 -23.46
CA ALA A 280 17.92 -17.20 -24.42
C ALA A 280 16.62 -18.00 -24.50
N GLY A 281 15.46 -17.31 -24.60
CA GLY A 281 14.14 -17.93 -24.57
C GLY A 281 13.64 -18.31 -23.17
N ALA A 282 14.40 -18.07 -22.10
CA ALA A 282 13.92 -18.24 -20.74
C ALA A 282 12.69 -17.35 -20.46
N THR A 283 11.67 -17.91 -19.82
CA THR A 283 10.41 -17.20 -19.60
C THR A 283 10.07 -17.03 -18.12
N ALA A 284 9.32 -15.99 -17.83
CA ALA A 284 8.63 -15.78 -16.55
C ALA A 284 7.23 -15.25 -16.80
N LYS A 285 6.33 -15.48 -15.86
CA LYS A 285 4.93 -15.07 -15.94
C LYS A 285 4.62 -14.00 -14.92
N ILE A 286 3.90 -12.97 -15.33
CA ILE A 286 3.30 -11.94 -14.48
C ILE A 286 1.80 -12.18 -14.51
N THR A 287 1.18 -12.28 -13.36
CA THR A 287 -0.28 -12.28 -13.23
C THR A 287 -0.77 -10.83 -13.27
N VAL A 288 -1.80 -10.56 -14.06
CA VAL A 288 -2.47 -9.27 -14.15
C VAL A 288 -3.92 -9.48 -13.72
N THR A 289 -4.34 -8.76 -12.69
CA THR A 289 -5.75 -8.69 -12.29
C THR A 289 -6.22 -7.26 -12.55
N SER A 290 -7.16 -7.09 -13.43
CA SER A 290 -7.66 -5.79 -13.88
C SER A 290 -9.18 -5.83 -14.01
N THR A 291 -9.85 -4.77 -13.58
CA THR A 291 -11.31 -4.64 -13.79
C THR A 291 -11.69 -4.05 -15.16
N GLY A 292 -10.71 -3.56 -15.91
CA GLY A 292 -10.90 -3.02 -17.25
C GLY A 292 -9.75 -3.38 -18.17
N ASP A 293 -9.77 -2.80 -19.36
CA ASP A 293 -8.72 -2.95 -20.36
C ASP A 293 -7.40 -2.35 -19.80
N TRP A 294 -6.29 -3.01 -20.10
CA TRP A 294 -4.98 -2.58 -19.67
C TRP A 294 -3.97 -2.53 -20.80
N LYS A 295 -2.91 -1.77 -20.59
CA LYS A 295 -1.77 -1.64 -21.51
C LYS A 295 -0.48 -1.98 -20.79
N ALA A 296 0.46 -2.61 -21.50
CA ALA A 296 1.81 -2.87 -20.99
C ALA A 296 2.84 -2.24 -21.92
N THR A 297 3.80 -1.52 -21.34
CA THR A 297 4.92 -0.88 -22.06
C THR A 297 6.24 -1.42 -21.53
N VAL A 298 7.18 -1.71 -22.42
CA VAL A 298 8.52 -2.17 -22.07
C VAL A 298 9.48 -0.98 -22.07
N SER A 299 10.28 -0.85 -21.01
CA SER A 299 11.42 0.07 -20.93
C SER A 299 12.68 -0.74 -20.66
N GLY A 300 13.65 -0.66 -21.57
CA GLY A 300 14.87 -1.46 -21.54
C GLY A 300 15.02 -2.36 -22.75
N SER A 301 15.91 -3.35 -22.65
CA SER A 301 16.24 -4.25 -23.77
C SER A 301 16.66 -5.63 -23.27
N GLY A 302 16.72 -6.61 -24.21
CA GLY A 302 17.12 -7.99 -23.90
C GLY A 302 15.96 -8.87 -23.44
N PHE A 303 14.72 -8.39 -23.50
CA PHE A 303 13.51 -9.17 -23.26
C PHE A 303 12.33 -8.66 -24.10
N SER A 304 11.31 -9.47 -24.21
CA SER A 304 10.04 -9.15 -24.86
C SER A 304 8.86 -9.64 -24.03
N ILE A 305 7.67 -9.14 -24.31
CA ILE A 305 6.41 -9.57 -23.72
C ILE A 305 5.47 -10.10 -24.81
N ASP A 306 4.63 -11.06 -24.46
CA ASP A 306 3.66 -11.66 -25.39
C ASP A 306 2.44 -10.77 -25.66
N LYS A 307 2.10 -9.86 -24.73
CA LYS A 307 0.95 -8.96 -24.82
C LYS A 307 1.32 -7.54 -24.40
N THR A 308 0.95 -6.55 -25.20
CA THR A 308 1.07 -5.12 -24.88
C THR A 308 -0.26 -4.49 -24.49
N THR A 309 -1.37 -5.22 -24.66
CA THR A 309 -2.71 -4.85 -24.21
C THR A 309 -3.47 -6.09 -23.81
N GLY A 310 -4.47 -5.91 -22.94
CA GLY A 310 -5.38 -6.98 -22.55
C GLY A 310 -6.68 -6.40 -22.01
N THR A 311 -7.63 -7.27 -21.76
CA THR A 311 -8.91 -6.98 -21.12
C THR A 311 -8.93 -7.51 -19.68
N ALA A 312 -10.01 -7.30 -18.95
CA ALA A 312 -10.19 -7.88 -17.61
C ALA A 312 -10.07 -9.41 -17.57
N SER A 313 -10.31 -10.09 -18.71
CA SER A 313 -10.17 -11.55 -18.83
C SER A 313 -8.75 -12.02 -19.18
N ASP A 314 -7.86 -11.11 -19.57
CA ASP A 314 -6.45 -11.39 -19.85
C ASP A 314 -5.64 -11.32 -18.56
N THR A 315 -5.44 -12.45 -17.91
CA THR A 315 -4.90 -12.54 -16.55
C THR A 315 -3.38 -12.70 -16.47
N SER A 316 -2.66 -12.60 -17.59
CA SER A 316 -1.20 -12.79 -17.54
C SER A 316 -0.45 -12.20 -18.73
N ILE A 317 0.81 -11.86 -18.45
CA ILE A 317 1.85 -11.48 -19.42
C ILE A 317 2.99 -12.49 -19.29
N THR A 318 3.45 -13.04 -20.41
CA THR A 318 4.66 -13.85 -20.47
C THR A 318 5.84 -13.01 -20.91
N VAL A 319 6.89 -13.00 -20.13
CA VAL A 319 8.15 -12.27 -20.41
C VAL A 319 9.19 -13.27 -20.86
N THR A 320 9.86 -12.98 -21.97
CA THR A 320 10.85 -13.88 -22.59
C THR A 320 12.20 -13.19 -22.76
N ALA A 321 13.29 -13.82 -22.32
CA ALA A 321 14.65 -13.34 -22.56
C ALA A 321 15.00 -13.44 -24.06
N SER A 322 15.44 -12.34 -24.66
CA SER A 322 15.82 -12.32 -26.09
C SER A 322 17.18 -12.95 -26.35
N GLU A 323 18.08 -12.89 -25.37
CA GLU A 323 19.48 -13.35 -25.46
C GLU A 323 19.87 -14.10 -24.19
N ALA A 324 20.93 -14.90 -24.26
CA ALA A 324 21.51 -15.51 -23.07
C ALA A 324 22.38 -14.50 -22.31
N ASN A 325 22.36 -14.59 -20.99
CA ASN A 325 23.33 -13.91 -20.15
C ASN A 325 24.50 -14.86 -19.84
N ALA A 326 25.54 -14.76 -20.63
CA ALA A 326 26.74 -15.59 -20.47
C ALA A 326 27.67 -15.18 -19.32
N SER A 327 27.37 -14.06 -18.64
CA SER A 327 28.13 -13.64 -17.46
C SER A 327 27.63 -14.36 -16.21
N SER A 328 28.46 -14.45 -15.17
CA SER A 328 28.03 -14.96 -13.86
C SER A 328 27.21 -13.95 -13.05
N GLU A 329 27.11 -12.71 -13.52
CA GLU A 329 26.41 -11.63 -12.81
C GLU A 329 24.97 -11.48 -13.31
N ILE A 330 24.07 -11.06 -12.40
CA ILE A 330 22.71 -10.72 -12.77
C ILE A 330 22.71 -9.48 -13.64
N LYS A 331 22.05 -9.53 -14.78
CA LYS A 331 21.86 -8.43 -15.70
C LYS A 331 20.51 -7.77 -15.45
N ASN A 332 20.48 -6.48 -15.17
CA ASN A 332 19.24 -5.70 -15.15
C ASN A 332 18.86 -5.41 -16.62
N LEU A 333 17.66 -5.82 -17.03
CA LEU A 333 17.16 -5.64 -18.38
C LEU A 333 16.24 -4.43 -18.53
N GLY A 334 15.64 -3.95 -17.43
CA GLY A 334 14.72 -2.82 -17.44
C GLY A 334 13.44 -3.07 -16.68
N SER A 335 12.32 -2.59 -17.20
CA SER A 335 11.01 -2.70 -16.54
C SER A 335 9.87 -2.87 -17.52
N ILE A 336 8.74 -3.38 -17.03
CA ILE A 336 7.45 -3.38 -17.69
C ILE A 336 6.52 -2.48 -16.88
N VAL A 337 5.86 -1.55 -17.54
CA VAL A 337 4.83 -0.70 -16.94
C VAL A 337 3.47 -1.16 -17.44
N VAL A 338 2.63 -1.65 -16.54
CA VAL A 338 1.24 -2.00 -16.82
C VAL A 338 0.33 -0.91 -16.28
N SER A 339 -0.62 -0.43 -17.08
CA SER A 339 -1.53 0.65 -16.71
C SER A 339 -2.95 0.40 -17.22
N ASN A 340 -3.91 0.88 -16.47
CA ASN A 340 -5.32 1.00 -16.85
C ASN A 340 -5.89 2.32 -16.32
N ASP A 341 -7.21 2.51 -16.41
CA ASP A 341 -7.88 3.72 -15.88
C ASP A 341 -7.81 3.84 -14.35
N PHE A 342 -7.43 2.76 -13.64
CA PHE A 342 -7.42 2.67 -12.17
C PHE A 342 -6.01 2.69 -11.56
N GLY A 343 -4.98 2.72 -12.38
CA GLY A 343 -3.62 2.83 -11.86
C GLY A 343 -2.53 2.39 -12.82
N THR A 344 -1.30 2.45 -12.29
CA THR A 344 -0.08 2.06 -13.00
C THR A 344 0.79 1.23 -12.07
N LYS A 345 1.30 0.11 -12.57
CA LYS A 345 2.20 -0.78 -11.84
C LYS A 345 3.48 -1.00 -12.65
N THR A 346 4.62 -0.99 -11.96
CA THR A 346 5.94 -1.19 -12.59
C THR A 346 6.54 -2.51 -12.11
N ILE A 347 7.00 -3.32 -13.03
CA ILE A 347 7.61 -4.62 -12.78
C ILE A 347 9.08 -4.56 -13.21
N ALA A 348 10.00 -4.75 -12.29
CA ALA A 348 11.43 -4.82 -12.60
C ALA A 348 11.76 -6.15 -13.30
N VAL A 349 12.59 -6.08 -14.36
CA VAL A 349 13.01 -7.25 -15.14
C VAL A 349 14.53 -7.40 -15.07
N SER A 350 14.98 -8.57 -14.61
CA SER A 350 16.37 -8.96 -14.58
C SER A 350 16.57 -10.34 -15.23
N GLN A 351 17.81 -10.68 -15.54
CA GLN A 351 18.21 -12.00 -16.02
C GLN A 351 19.33 -12.55 -15.16
N LYS A 352 19.18 -13.79 -14.72
CA LYS A 352 20.22 -14.49 -13.96
C LYS A 352 21.49 -14.64 -14.80
N GLY A 353 22.64 -14.64 -14.14
CA GLY A 353 23.88 -15.08 -14.75
C GLY A 353 23.98 -16.59 -14.78
N VAL A 354 24.88 -17.12 -15.62
CA VAL A 354 25.18 -18.55 -15.62
C VAL A 354 25.67 -18.97 -14.23
N SER A 355 25.12 -20.08 -13.73
CA SER A 355 25.68 -20.70 -12.53
C SER A 355 27.00 -21.35 -12.88
N ASN A 356 28.03 -20.98 -12.13
CA ASN A 356 29.32 -21.67 -12.19
C ASN A 356 29.36 -22.92 -11.29
N ASP A 357 28.24 -23.34 -10.76
CA ASP A 357 28.15 -24.52 -9.98
C ASP A 357 28.36 -25.75 -10.89
N ILE A 358 29.51 -26.34 -10.77
CA ILE A 358 29.88 -27.53 -11.53
C ILE A 358 29.03 -28.74 -11.13
N PHE A 359 28.51 -28.73 -9.91
CA PHE A 359 27.69 -29.78 -9.36
C PHE A 359 26.78 -29.25 -8.25
N TYR A 360 25.47 -29.45 -8.37
CA TYR A 360 24.50 -29.24 -7.29
C TYR A 360 23.79 -30.58 -7.00
N GLU A 361 23.94 -31.07 -5.80
CA GLU A 361 23.22 -32.24 -5.32
C GLU A 361 22.48 -31.90 -4.04
N SER A 362 21.16 -31.99 -4.11
CA SER A 362 20.31 -31.77 -2.94
C SER A 362 20.11 -33.11 -2.21
N PHE A 363 20.96 -33.54 -1.36
CA PHE A 363 20.84 -34.78 -0.59
C PHE A 363 19.49 -35.07 0.08
N GLY A 364 18.39 -34.57 -0.47
CA GLY A 364 17.02 -34.68 0.05
C GLY A 364 16.37 -36.05 -0.17
N ASP A 365 16.90 -36.91 -1.07
CA ASP A 365 16.37 -38.24 -1.36
C ASP A 365 17.50 -39.24 -1.50
N LEU A 366 17.86 -39.88 -0.41
CA LEU A 366 19.00 -40.84 -0.33
C LEU A 366 18.79 -42.13 -1.12
N GLU A 367 17.54 -42.51 -1.40
CA GLU A 367 17.28 -43.79 -2.06
C GLU A 367 17.53 -43.75 -3.58
N GLN A 368 17.41 -42.60 -4.25
CA GLN A 368 17.63 -42.47 -5.68
C GLN A 368 19.08 -42.12 -6.10
N LYS A 369 19.99 -41.94 -5.17
CA LYS A 369 21.29 -41.32 -5.42
C LYS A 369 22.45 -42.28 -5.53
N LEU A 370 22.31 -43.47 -5.01
CA LEU A 370 23.36 -44.49 -5.06
C LEU A 370 23.65 -44.99 -6.47
N ASP A 371 22.70 -44.80 -7.41
CA ASP A 371 22.85 -45.25 -8.81
C ASP A 371 23.64 -44.25 -9.69
N LYS A 372 24.01 -43.10 -9.17
CA LYS A 372 24.72 -42.02 -9.91
C LYS A 372 26.19 -41.85 -9.52
N TRP A 373 26.65 -42.64 -8.56
CA TRP A 373 28.05 -42.62 -8.09
C TRP A 373 28.84 -43.88 -8.51
#